data_59bf92371db8df9796cb64af36491c8f
#
_entry.id   59bf92371db8df9796cb64af36491c8f
#
_cell.length_a   1.000
_cell.length_b   1.000
_cell.length_c   1.000
_cell.angle_alpha   90.00
_cell.angle_beta   90.00
_cell.angle_gamma   90.00
#
_symmetry.space_group_name_H-M   'P 1'
#
loop_
_entity.id
_entity.type
_entity.pdbx_description
1 polymer ?
#
loop_
_entity_poly.entity_id
_entity_poly.type
_entity_poly.pdbx_seq_one_letter_code
_entity_poly.pdbx_strand_id
1 'polypeptide(L)'
;MSERGKEYCVFVKDLAQKAKDKKLQPSDWEGNTFTISNLGMFGIDEFTAIINPPDACILAIGGISQVPVVKNGQIVPGNVMKLTLSCDHRVVDGATGSAFLLTLKSLLEEPLRMMV
;
A
#
# COMPACT_ATOMS: atom_id res chain seq x y z
N MET A 1 15.56 0.86 -10.40
CA MET A 1 14.25 0.18 -10.51
C MET A 1 14.33 -0.83 -11.65
N SER A 2 13.80 -2.04 -11.44
CA SER A 2 13.81 -3.09 -12.47
C SER A 2 12.91 -2.71 -13.64
N GLU A 3 13.12 -3.37 -14.80
CA GLU A 3 12.25 -3.19 -15.98
C GLU A 3 10.80 -3.49 -15.64
N ARG A 4 10.56 -4.58 -14.90
CA ARG A 4 9.21 -4.95 -14.45
C ARG A 4 8.57 -3.87 -13.59
N GLY A 5 9.33 -3.25 -12.70
CA GLY A 5 8.82 -2.15 -11.88
C GLY A 5 8.42 -0.94 -12.71
N LYS A 6 9.18 -0.62 -13.75
CA LYS A 6 8.84 0.47 -14.69
C LYS A 6 7.55 0.16 -15.44
N GLU A 7 7.37 -1.08 -15.91
CA GLU A 7 6.16 -1.53 -16.59
C GLU A 7 4.93 -1.37 -15.70
N TYR A 8 5.01 -1.78 -14.44
CA TYR A 8 3.91 -1.60 -13.50
C TYR A 8 3.56 -0.14 -13.27
N CYS A 9 4.56 0.74 -13.15
CA CYS A 9 4.30 2.17 -12.97
C CYS A 9 3.57 2.78 -14.16
N VAL A 10 3.95 2.42 -15.38
CA VAL A 10 3.28 2.89 -16.61
C VAL A 10 1.84 2.37 -16.66
N PHE A 11 1.65 1.09 -16.37
CA PHE A 11 0.34 0.46 -16.37
C PHE A 11 -0.62 1.10 -15.36
N VAL A 12 -0.14 1.37 -14.15
CA VAL A 12 -0.94 2.04 -13.10
C VAL A 12 -1.34 3.44 -13.52
N LYS A 13 -0.42 4.20 -14.11
CA LYS A 13 -0.71 5.56 -14.60
C LYS A 13 -1.77 5.55 -15.71
N ASP A 14 -1.68 4.60 -16.63
CA ASP A 14 -2.65 4.43 -17.71
C ASP A 14 -4.04 4.12 -17.16
N LEU A 15 -4.15 3.18 -16.23
CA LEU A 15 -5.41 2.84 -15.58
C LEU A 15 -5.98 4.03 -14.79
N ALA A 16 -5.14 4.79 -14.10
CA ALA A 16 -5.57 5.98 -13.37
C ALA A 16 -6.16 7.03 -14.32
N GLN A 17 -5.54 7.22 -15.47
CA GLN A 17 -6.06 8.15 -16.49
C GLN A 17 -7.39 7.68 -17.05
N LYS A 18 -7.52 6.39 -17.35
CA LYS A 18 -8.78 5.79 -17.77
C LYS A 18 -9.88 5.98 -16.74
N ALA A 19 -9.55 5.85 -15.45
CA ALA A 19 -10.52 6.07 -14.37
C ALA A 19 -11.01 7.52 -14.35
N LYS A 20 -10.11 8.49 -14.51
CA LYS A 20 -10.47 9.91 -14.56
C LYS A 20 -11.37 10.21 -15.76
N ASP A 21 -11.10 9.60 -16.89
CA ASP A 21 -11.85 9.79 -18.13
C ASP A 21 -13.12 8.92 -18.20
N LYS A 22 -13.38 8.13 -17.15
CA LYS A 22 -14.53 7.20 -17.08
C LYS A 22 -14.54 6.18 -18.23
N LYS A 23 -13.36 5.73 -18.63
CA LYS A 23 -13.17 4.78 -19.75
C LYS A 23 -12.72 3.39 -19.30
N LEU A 24 -12.81 3.09 -18.00
CA LEU A 24 -12.47 1.75 -17.50
C LEU A 24 -13.47 0.72 -18.01
N GLN A 25 -12.94 -0.40 -18.50
CA GLN A 25 -13.74 -1.53 -18.91
C GLN A 25 -13.96 -2.48 -17.72
N PRO A 26 -15.05 -3.26 -17.68
CA PRO A 26 -15.23 -4.24 -16.61
C PRO A 26 -14.04 -5.18 -16.41
N SER A 27 -13.35 -5.55 -17.49
CA SER A 27 -12.14 -6.38 -17.41
C SER A 27 -10.98 -5.72 -16.66
N ASP A 28 -10.99 -4.38 -16.51
CA ASP A 28 -9.94 -3.65 -15.82
C ASP A 28 -10.06 -3.77 -14.29
N TRP A 29 -11.25 -4.08 -13.76
CA TRP A 29 -11.48 -4.20 -12.32
C TRP A 29 -11.98 -5.57 -11.84
N GLU A 30 -12.04 -6.53 -12.74
CA GLU A 30 -12.41 -7.90 -12.40
C GLU A 30 -11.17 -8.75 -12.19
N GLY A 31 -11.31 -9.82 -11.39
CA GLY A 31 -10.24 -10.78 -11.16
C GLY A 31 -9.18 -10.34 -10.18
N ASN A 32 -9.40 -9.24 -9.48
CA ASN A 32 -8.47 -8.76 -8.46
C ASN A 32 -8.53 -9.62 -7.19
N THR A 33 -7.44 -9.64 -6.44
CA THR A 33 -7.31 -10.41 -5.20
C THR A 33 -6.95 -9.56 -3.99
N PHE A 34 -6.41 -8.36 -4.22
CA PHE A 34 -5.92 -7.47 -3.17
C PHE A 34 -6.11 -6.02 -3.63
N THR A 35 -6.51 -5.17 -2.71
CA THR A 35 -6.74 -3.74 -3.01
C THR A 35 -5.77 -2.88 -2.22
N ILE A 36 -5.26 -1.82 -2.85
CA ILE A 36 -4.47 -0.78 -2.19
C ILE A 36 -5.22 0.53 -2.34
N SER A 37 -5.42 1.24 -1.23
CA SER A 37 -6.06 2.55 -1.23
C SER A 37 -5.09 3.58 -0.66
N ASN A 38 -4.76 4.60 -1.44
CA ASN A 38 -3.81 5.63 -1.04
C ASN A 38 -4.50 6.99 -0.96
N LEU A 39 -4.62 7.53 0.24
CA LEU A 39 -5.17 8.86 0.50
C LEU A 39 -4.11 9.81 1.05
N GLY A 40 -2.85 9.43 0.99
CA GLY A 40 -1.74 10.25 1.50
C GLY A 40 -1.63 11.61 0.81
N MET A 41 -1.96 11.67 -0.48
CA MET A 41 -1.92 12.91 -1.25
C MET A 41 -2.96 13.94 -0.77
N PHE A 42 -3.97 13.51 -0.04
CA PHE A 42 -4.99 14.39 0.54
C PHE A 42 -4.67 14.81 1.98
N GLY A 43 -3.48 14.49 2.47
CA GLY A 43 -3.06 14.84 3.81
C GLY A 43 -3.63 13.97 4.92
N ILE A 44 -4.22 12.83 4.58
CA ILE A 44 -4.78 11.91 5.56
C ILE A 44 -3.66 11.08 6.16
N ASP A 45 -3.50 11.18 7.49
CA ASP A 45 -2.46 10.49 8.22
C ASP A 45 -2.73 8.98 8.33
N GLU A 46 -3.96 8.62 8.71
CA GLU A 46 -4.36 7.24 8.95
C GLU A 46 -5.85 7.08 8.62
N PHE A 47 -6.22 5.96 8.02
CA PHE A 47 -7.63 5.63 7.80
C PHE A 47 -7.82 4.12 7.72
N THR A 48 -9.04 3.69 7.92
CA THR A 48 -9.44 2.29 7.75
C THR A 48 -10.29 2.18 6.49
N ALA A 49 -9.92 1.27 5.61
CA ALA A 49 -10.63 1.04 4.35
C ALA A 49 -11.58 -0.15 4.46
N ILE A 50 -12.65 -0.11 3.68
CA ILE A 50 -13.63 -1.19 3.60
C ILE A 50 -13.19 -2.16 2.52
N ILE A 51 -13.18 -3.46 2.85
CA ILE A 51 -12.80 -4.51 1.91
C ILE A 51 -13.72 -4.48 0.68
N ASN A 52 -13.12 -4.58 -0.49
CA ASN A 52 -13.83 -4.63 -1.77
C ASN A 52 -13.99 -6.09 -2.21
N PRO A 53 -15.14 -6.73 -1.98
CA PRO A 53 -15.32 -8.12 -2.38
C PRO A 53 -15.11 -8.29 -3.91
N PRO A 54 -14.54 -9.41 -4.38
CA PRO A 54 -14.17 -10.62 -3.63
C PRO A 54 -12.77 -10.62 -3.00
N ASP A 55 -12.10 -9.47 -2.94
CA ASP A 55 -10.78 -9.37 -2.31
C ASP A 55 -10.84 -9.72 -0.82
N ALA A 56 -9.82 -10.38 -0.32
CA ALA A 56 -9.73 -10.75 1.10
C ALA A 56 -9.13 -9.64 1.95
N CYS A 57 -8.39 -8.72 1.36
CA CYS A 57 -7.66 -7.68 2.08
C CYS A 57 -7.65 -6.36 1.33
N ILE A 58 -7.52 -5.27 2.08
CA ILE A 58 -7.24 -3.94 1.54
C ILE A 58 -6.19 -3.25 2.41
N LEU A 59 -5.19 -2.67 1.77
CA LEU A 59 -4.12 -1.92 2.42
C LEU A 59 -4.40 -0.43 2.28
N ALA A 60 -4.57 0.25 3.41
CA ALA A 60 -4.77 1.69 3.47
C ALA A 60 -3.42 2.38 3.69
N ILE A 61 -3.04 3.29 2.80
CA ILE A 61 -1.78 4.01 2.85
C ILE A 61 -2.05 5.47 3.20
N GLY A 62 -1.53 5.92 4.34
CA GLY A 62 -1.62 7.30 4.78
C GLY A 62 -0.52 8.18 4.21
N GLY A 63 -0.54 9.45 4.58
CA GLY A 63 0.46 10.42 4.13
C GLY A 63 1.81 10.24 4.82
N ILE A 64 2.87 10.68 4.13
CA ILE A 64 4.21 10.70 4.69
C ILE A 64 4.38 11.99 5.48
N SER A 65 4.70 11.87 6.76
CA SER A 65 4.92 13.02 7.67
C SER A 65 6.35 13.02 8.17
N GLN A 66 6.92 14.21 8.31
CA GLN A 66 8.21 14.36 8.94
C GLN A 66 7.99 14.55 10.45
N VAL A 67 8.46 13.61 11.25
CA VAL A 67 8.28 13.60 12.70
C VAL A 67 9.61 13.30 13.39
N PRO A 68 9.78 13.67 14.66
CA PRO A 68 10.96 13.24 15.42
C PRO A 68 10.95 11.73 15.60
N VAL A 69 12.07 11.10 15.27
CA VAL A 69 12.27 9.65 15.47
C VAL A 69 13.58 9.43 16.21
N VAL A 70 13.68 8.31 16.91
CA VAL A 70 14.90 7.95 17.65
C VAL A 70 15.75 7.04 16.77
N LYS A 71 16.97 7.48 16.47
CA LYS A 71 17.99 6.67 15.77
C LYS A 71 19.29 6.71 16.56
N ASN A 72 19.84 5.54 16.87
CA ASN A 72 21.10 5.40 17.61
C ASN A 72 21.11 6.20 18.91
N GLY A 73 19.98 6.22 19.63
CA GLY A 73 19.83 6.96 20.88
C GLY A 73 19.64 8.47 20.72
N GLN A 74 19.54 8.98 19.51
CA GLN A 74 19.37 10.41 19.23
C GLN A 74 18.02 10.66 18.55
N ILE A 75 17.45 11.83 18.85
CA ILE A 75 16.20 12.28 18.21
C ILE A 75 16.56 13.01 16.91
N VAL A 76 16.10 12.48 15.79
CA VAL A 76 16.37 13.07 14.46
C VAL A 76 15.07 13.18 13.69
N PRO A 77 14.97 14.10 12.71
CA PRO A 77 13.82 14.14 11.83
C PRO A 77 13.74 12.87 10.99
N GLY A 78 12.56 12.28 10.89
CA GLY A 78 12.33 11.09 10.09
C GLY A 78 11.01 11.17 9.34
N ASN A 79 10.92 10.48 8.24
CA ASN A 79 9.70 10.38 7.45
C ASN A 79 8.94 9.12 7.88
N VAL A 80 7.70 9.29 8.30
CA VAL A 80 6.85 8.21 8.81
C VAL A 80 5.56 8.16 8.01
N MET A 81 5.15 6.95 7.69
CA MET A 81 3.90 6.68 6.98
C MET A 81 3.17 5.56 7.72
N LYS A 82 1.87 5.70 7.89
CA LYS A 82 1.05 4.67 8.53
C LYS A 82 0.35 3.82 7.48
N LEU A 83 0.40 2.52 7.67
CA LEU A 83 -0.27 1.54 6.84
C LEU A 83 -1.26 0.77 7.70
N THR A 84 -2.48 0.61 7.21
CA THR A 84 -3.53 -0.14 7.90
C THR A 84 -4.04 -1.23 6.98
N LEU A 85 -3.99 -2.47 7.45
CA LEU A 85 -4.47 -3.63 6.70
C LEU A 85 -5.81 -4.08 7.26
N SER A 86 -6.83 -4.10 6.41
CA SER A 86 -8.13 -4.69 6.73
C SER A 86 -8.23 -6.05 6.04
N CYS A 87 -8.59 -7.08 6.81
CA CYS A 87 -8.65 -8.45 6.30
C CYS A 87 -10.03 -9.05 6.55
N ASP A 88 -10.48 -9.88 5.62
CA ASP A 88 -11.61 -10.77 5.85
C ASP A 88 -11.12 -11.91 6.75
N HIS A 89 -11.53 -11.92 8.01
CA HIS A 89 -11.03 -12.86 9.01
C HIS A 89 -11.43 -14.31 8.71
N ARG A 90 -12.35 -14.53 7.81
CA ARG A 90 -12.71 -15.87 7.33
C ARG A 90 -11.61 -16.47 6.44
N VAL A 91 -10.76 -15.62 5.85
CA VAL A 91 -9.69 -16.01 4.92
C VAL A 91 -8.31 -15.78 5.53
N VAL A 92 -8.13 -14.66 6.22
CA VAL A 92 -6.83 -14.22 6.77
C VAL A 92 -6.99 -14.00 8.27
N ASP A 93 -6.24 -14.74 9.07
CA ASP A 93 -6.21 -14.54 10.52
C ASP A 93 -5.27 -13.41 10.92
N GLY A 94 -5.33 -13.00 12.18
CA GLY A 94 -4.52 -11.92 12.70
C GLY A 94 -3.02 -12.20 12.62
N ALA A 95 -2.61 -13.44 12.83
CA ALA A 95 -1.20 -13.83 12.76
C ALA A 95 -0.66 -13.69 11.34
N THR A 96 -1.42 -14.15 10.34
CA THR A 96 -1.03 -14.05 8.93
C THR A 96 -0.98 -12.59 8.47
N GLY A 97 -2.00 -11.78 8.83
CA GLY A 97 -2.01 -10.36 8.50
C GLY A 97 -0.86 -9.61 9.15
N SER A 98 -0.53 -9.92 10.40
CA SER A 98 0.59 -9.30 11.11
C SER A 98 1.93 -9.68 10.47
N ALA A 99 2.11 -10.93 10.07
CA ALA A 99 3.32 -11.39 9.38
C ALA A 99 3.49 -10.67 8.04
N PHE A 100 2.42 -10.48 7.30
CA PHE A 100 2.43 -9.71 6.05
C PHE A 100 2.91 -8.27 6.29
N LEU A 101 2.34 -7.59 7.29
CA LEU A 101 2.70 -6.21 7.61
C LEU A 101 4.16 -6.08 8.06
N LEU A 102 4.66 -7.03 8.86
CA LEU A 102 6.07 -7.04 9.28
C LEU A 102 7.00 -7.19 8.08
N THR A 103 6.68 -8.08 7.16
CA THR A 103 7.47 -8.28 5.94
C THR A 103 7.44 -7.02 5.06
N LEU A 104 6.26 -6.43 4.87
CA LEU A 104 6.09 -5.22 4.07
C LEU A 104 6.88 -4.06 4.67
N LYS A 105 6.78 -3.86 6.00
CA LYS A 105 7.55 -2.84 6.72
C LYS A 105 9.05 -3.02 6.49
N SER A 106 9.55 -4.24 6.65
CA SER A 106 10.95 -4.57 6.44
C SER A 106 11.41 -4.24 5.01
N LEU A 107 10.61 -4.56 4.00
CA LEU A 107 10.94 -4.28 2.60
C LEU A 107 10.93 -2.78 2.29
N LEU A 108 10.01 -2.03 2.89
CA LEU A 108 9.95 -0.57 2.70
C LEU A 108 11.09 0.16 3.40
N GLU A 109 11.52 -0.32 4.55
CA GLU A 109 12.64 0.25 5.30
C GLU A 109 13.99 -0.10 4.67
N GLU A 110 14.07 -1.25 4.01
CA GLU A 110 15.28 -1.71 3.30
C GLU A 110 14.91 -2.10 1.87
N PRO A 111 14.71 -1.12 0.95
CA PRO A 111 14.22 -1.39 -0.41
C PRO A 111 15.11 -2.33 -1.22
N LEU A 112 16.41 -2.42 -0.91
CA LEU A 112 17.33 -3.32 -1.61
C LEU A 112 16.93 -4.79 -1.47
N ARG A 113 16.22 -5.16 -0.42
CA ARG A 113 15.74 -6.53 -0.21
C ARG A 113 14.70 -6.95 -1.25
N MET A 114 14.03 -6.00 -1.87
CA MET A 114 13.05 -6.28 -2.92
C MET A 114 13.70 -6.69 -4.24
N MET A 115 14.99 -6.50 -4.37
CA MET A 115 15.74 -6.79 -5.59
C MET A 115 16.35 -8.20 -5.63
N VAL A 116 16.13 -8.96 -4.58
CA VAL A 116 16.67 -10.32 -4.44
C VAL A 116 15.64 -11.35 -4.87
#